data_feece6787dfd1486db97e7694cb204c7
#
_entry.id   feece6787dfd1486db97e7694cb204c7
#
_cell.length_a   1.000
_cell.length_b   1.000
_cell.length_c   1.000
_cell.angle_alpha   90.00
_cell.angle_beta   90.00
_cell.angle_gamma   90.00
#
_symmetry.space_group_name_H-M   'P 1'
#
loop_
_entity.id
_entity.type
_entity.pdbx_description
1 polymer ?
#
loop_
_entity_poly.entity_id
_entity_poly.type
_entity_poly.pdbx_seq_one_letter_code
_entity_poly.pdbx_strand_id
1 'polypeptide(L)'
;MTSPHLNYDTISDNYNQRYPSTFHWDRGDALLDLARQVDAKAVLEVGSGTGYWLNLLNQVTPQLYGLDFSAGMIAQARNQPTPLKLTQGTATRLPYQAESFDLLYCVDAIHHFGDHAAFVREAFRVLKPGGALAVIGHDPYGNDFSLYFYDYFETVYETDLKRYPSSSALKEMMKQAGFQNIERLNVEHVLSIYKGEQVLSDPFIKHNATSQLALLSEEMYQAGIERIKADVRRAQSNNEQAIFKSDFWVRMIMGMKP
;
A
#
# COMPACT_ATOMS: atom_id res chain seq x y z
N MET A 1 -5.88 -16.22 -16.06
CA MET A 1 -6.80 -15.07 -16.00
C MET A 1 -5.99 -13.92 -15.40
N THR A 2 -5.85 -12.81 -16.10
CA THR A 2 -5.14 -11.63 -15.59
C THR A 2 -5.95 -11.04 -14.43
N SER A 3 -5.29 -10.77 -13.30
CA SER A 3 -5.93 -10.06 -12.18
C SER A 3 -6.49 -8.72 -12.66
N PRO A 4 -7.65 -8.27 -12.16
CA PRO A 4 -8.20 -6.98 -12.55
C PRO A 4 -7.22 -5.88 -12.15
N HIS A 5 -6.81 -5.06 -13.11
CA HIS A 5 -5.93 -3.93 -12.89
C HIS A 5 -6.75 -2.64 -12.85
N LEU A 6 -6.59 -1.87 -11.78
CA LEU A 6 -7.14 -0.52 -11.69
C LEU A 6 -6.31 0.43 -12.59
N ASN A 7 -6.99 1.24 -13.39
CA ASN A 7 -6.34 2.30 -14.14
C ASN A 7 -6.15 3.53 -13.24
N TYR A 8 -4.97 3.68 -12.67
CA TYR A 8 -4.61 4.79 -11.79
C TYR A 8 -4.52 6.14 -12.49
N ASP A 9 -4.41 6.19 -13.81
CA ASP A 9 -4.43 7.46 -14.56
C ASP A 9 -5.76 8.20 -14.40
N THR A 10 -6.87 7.46 -14.18
CA THR A 10 -8.21 8.06 -14.02
C THR A 10 -8.48 8.68 -12.65
N ILE A 11 -7.67 8.37 -11.63
CA ILE A 11 -7.86 8.81 -10.24
C ILE A 11 -6.67 9.62 -9.70
N SER A 12 -5.62 9.80 -10.49
CA SER A 12 -4.37 10.45 -10.08
C SER A 12 -4.57 11.85 -9.51
N ASP A 13 -5.48 12.65 -10.09
CA ASP A 13 -5.72 14.06 -9.69
C ASP A 13 -6.24 14.22 -8.26
N ASN A 14 -6.97 13.23 -7.77
CA ASN A 14 -7.57 13.25 -6.43
C ASN A 14 -6.86 12.33 -5.43
N TYR A 15 -5.82 11.62 -5.86
CA TYR A 15 -5.18 10.58 -5.06
C TYR A 15 -4.60 11.09 -3.75
N ASN A 16 -4.02 12.28 -3.73
CA ASN A 16 -3.40 12.88 -2.54
C ASN A 16 -4.39 13.30 -1.46
N GLN A 17 -5.71 13.36 -1.74
CA GLN A 17 -6.73 13.69 -0.74
C GLN A 17 -6.76 12.68 0.43
N ARG A 18 -6.19 11.47 0.24
CA ARG A 18 -6.05 10.45 1.28
C ARG A 18 -4.91 10.72 2.28
N TYR A 19 -4.02 11.67 1.96
CA TYR A 19 -2.88 12.04 2.81
C TYR A 19 -3.07 13.47 3.38
N PRO A 20 -3.97 13.66 4.36
CA PRO A 20 -4.12 14.97 4.98
C PRO A 20 -2.82 15.37 5.68
N SER A 21 -2.40 16.62 5.50
CA SER A 21 -1.15 17.15 6.05
C SER A 21 -1.09 17.17 7.59
N THR A 22 -2.25 17.00 8.24
CA THR A 22 -2.38 16.96 9.70
C THR A 22 -2.27 15.55 10.27
N PHE A 23 -2.19 14.51 9.43
CA PHE A 23 -2.14 13.13 9.86
C PHE A 23 -0.68 12.66 9.97
N HIS A 24 -0.35 12.06 11.12
CA HIS A 24 0.93 11.40 11.34
C HIS A 24 0.81 9.93 10.97
N TRP A 25 1.78 9.41 10.23
CA TRP A 25 1.80 8.03 9.77
C TRP A 25 2.97 7.29 10.43
N ASP A 26 2.69 6.43 11.40
CA ASP A 26 3.72 5.64 12.10
C ASP A 26 4.54 4.77 11.13
N ARG A 27 3.92 4.29 10.04
CA ARG A 27 4.63 3.58 8.96
C ARG A 27 5.69 4.44 8.26
N GLY A 28 5.49 5.76 8.23
CA GLY A 28 6.46 6.72 7.71
C GLY A 28 7.68 6.84 8.60
N ASP A 29 7.49 6.87 9.92
CA ASP A 29 8.60 6.87 10.90
C ASP A 29 9.41 5.58 10.80
N ALA A 30 8.73 4.42 10.74
CA ALA A 30 9.39 3.13 10.58
C ALA A 30 10.24 3.07 9.29
N LEU A 31 9.75 3.69 8.20
CA LEU A 31 10.49 3.78 6.94
C LEU A 31 11.71 4.70 7.08
N LEU A 32 11.57 5.86 7.75
CA LEU A 32 12.68 6.77 8.03
C LEU A 32 13.76 6.11 8.88
N ASP A 33 13.35 5.37 9.91
CA ASP A 33 14.28 4.67 10.81
C ASP A 33 15.04 3.57 10.06
N LEU A 34 14.37 2.79 9.21
CA LEU A 34 15.03 1.82 8.36
C LEU A 34 16.03 2.49 7.41
N ALA A 35 15.66 3.60 6.78
CA ALA A 35 16.56 4.33 5.87
C ALA A 35 17.81 4.84 6.59
N ARG A 36 17.68 5.30 7.84
CA ARG A 36 18.81 5.69 8.69
C ARG A 36 19.66 4.48 9.10
N GLN A 37 19.02 3.38 9.49
CA GLN A 37 19.70 2.16 9.94
C GLN A 37 20.61 1.57 8.85
N VAL A 38 20.17 1.61 7.57
CA VAL A 38 20.99 1.12 6.45
C VAL A 38 21.88 2.21 5.84
N ASP A 39 21.96 3.38 6.47
CA ASP A 39 22.70 4.55 5.97
C ASP A 39 22.41 4.85 4.49
N ALA A 40 21.10 4.86 4.13
CA ALA A 40 20.65 4.92 2.76
C ALA A 40 21.10 6.19 2.05
N LYS A 41 21.89 6.05 0.97
CA LYS A 41 22.35 7.16 0.10
C LYS A 41 21.53 7.24 -1.18
N ALA A 42 21.07 6.12 -1.71
CA ALA A 42 20.20 6.03 -2.89
C ALA A 42 19.00 5.13 -2.57
N VAL A 43 17.81 5.68 -2.71
CA VAL A 43 16.55 5.04 -2.33
C VAL A 43 15.64 4.89 -3.54
N LEU A 44 15.04 3.72 -3.73
CA LEU A 44 14.03 3.46 -4.75
C LEU A 44 12.70 3.09 -4.12
N GLU A 45 11.65 3.83 -4.44
CA GLU A 45 10.27 3.42 -4.21
C GLU A 45 9.68 2.79 -5.47
N VAL A 46 9.13 1.57 -5.35
CA VAL A 46 8.43 0.88 -6.43
C VAL A 46 6.93 0.93 -6.17
N GLY A 47 6.17 1.42 -7.15
CA GLY A 47 4.79 1.85 -6.95
C GLY A 47 4.73 3.19 -6.21
N SER A 48 5.55 4.15 -6.65
CA SER A 48 5.75 5.42 -5.94
C SER A 48 4.53 6.34 -5.97
N GLY A 49 3.53 6.06 -6.80
CA GLY A 49 2.34 6.86 -6.91
C GLY A 49 2.67 8.34 -7.12
N THR A 50 2.13 9.19 -6.27
CA THR A 50 2.35 10.64 -6.31
C THR A 50 3.63 11.10 -5.60
N GLY A 51 4.50 10.16 -5.17
CA GLY A 51 5.78 10.48 -4.53
C GLY A 51 5.70 10.94 -3.07
N TYR A 52 4.57 10.71 -2.39
CA TYR A 52 4.35 11.15 -1.01
C TYR A 52 5.42 10.62 -0.05
N TRP A 53 5.67 9.31 -0.06
CA TRP A 53 6.66 8.66 0.81
C TRP A 53 8.09 8.99 0.43
N LEU A 54 8.39 9.16 -0.86
CA LEU A 54 9.71 9.64 -1.32
C LEU A 54 10.00 11.04 -0.79
N ASN A 55 9.02 11.93 -0.83
CA ASN A 55 9.20 13.29 -0.31
C ASN A 55 9.52 13.27 1.20
N LEU A 56 8.94 12.33 1.97
CA LEU A 56 9.25 12.12 3.37
C LEU A 56 10.73 11.76 3.57
N LEU A 57 11.28 10.88 2.73
CA LEU A 57 12.67 10.40 2.80
C LEU A 57 13.72 11.44 2.40
N ASN A 58 13.33 12.61 1.91
CA ASN A 58 14.25 13.72 1.68
C ASN A 58 14.98 14.19 2.95
N GLN A 59 14.45 13.82 4.12
CA GLN A 59 15.11 14.07 5.41
C GLN A 59 16.36 13.18 5.62
N VAL A 60 16.50 12.11 4.86
CA VAL A 60 17.63 11.16 4.98
C VAL A 60 18.59 11.31 3.81
N THR A 61 18.10 11.39 2.58
CA THR A 61 18.93 11.50 1.36
C THR A 61 18.22 12.28 0.25
N PRO A 62 18.96 13.05 -0.56
CA PRO A 62 18.42 13.68 -1.76
C PRO A 62 18.39 12.75 -2.99
N GLN A 63 18.93 11.53 -2.92
CA GLN A 63 19.00 10.59 -4.04
C GLN A 63 17.74 9.68 -4.06
N LEU A 64 16.60 10.27 -4.41
CA LEU A 64 15.28 9.64 -4.36
C LEU A 64 14.79 9.27 -5.76
N TYR A 65 14.52 7.98 -5.94
CA TYR A 65 14.06 7.40 -7.19
C TYR A 65 12.67 6.82 -7.00
N GLY A 66 11.76 7.14 -7.92
CA GLY A 66 10.40 6.59 -7.93
C GLY A 66 10.15 5.85 -9.24
N LEU A 67 9.55 4.67 -9.12
CA LEU A 67 9.04 3.93 -10.27
C LEU A 67 7.55 3.68 -10.07
N ASP A 68 6.77 4.02 -11.08
CA ASP A 68 5.34 3.71 -11.12
C ASP A 68 4.91 3.27 -12.52
N PHE A 69 3.87 2.45 -12.59
CA PHE A 69 3.30 2.01 -13.87
C PHE A 69 2.43 3.10 -14.50
N SER A 70 1.74 3.91 -13.69
CA SER A 70 0.82 4.97 -14.12
C SER A 70 1.57 6.22 -14.52
N ALA A 71 1.36 6.67 -15.77
CA ALA A 71 1.88 7.96 -16.25
C ALA A 71 1.25 9.15 -15.49
N GLY A 72 -0.04 9.04 -15.14
CA GLY A 72 -0.75 10.04 -14.35
C GLY A 72 -0.15 10.21 -12.95
N MET A 73 0.17 9.10 -12.25
CA MET A 73 0.85 9.15 -10.95
C MET A 73 2.23 9.80 -11.05
N ILE A 74 3.03 9.43 -12.05
CA ILE A 74 4.34 10.05 -12.32
C ILE A 74 4.19 11.55 -12.59
N ALA A 75 3.18 11.98 -13.33
CA ALA A 75 2.91 13.39 -13.58
C ALA A 75 2.60 14.15 -12.28
N GLN A 76 1.79 13.56 -11.38
CA GLN A 76 1.51 14.15 -10.07
C GLN A 76 2.76 14.17 -9.16
N ALA A 77 3.58 13.13 -9.20
CA ALA A 77 4.81 13.06 -8.41
C ALA A 77 5.83 14.18 -8.77
N ARG A 78 5.81 14.68 -10.00
CA ARG A 78 6.64 15.83 -10.42
C ARG A 78 6.28 17.14 -9.70
N ASN A 79 5.10 17.23 -9.10
CA ASN A 79 4.64 18.39 -8.34
C ASN A 79 5.13 18.36 -6.87
N GLN A 80 5.85 17.31 -6.44
CA GLN A 80 6.43 17.28 -5.11
C GLN A 80 7.51 18.37 -4.96
N PRO A 81 7.64 18.98 -3.77
CA PRO A 81 8.66 20.00 -3.52
C PRO A 81 10.09 19.46 -3.62
N THR A 82 10.28 18.17 -3.37
CA THR A 82 11.57 17.49 -3.47
C THR A 82 11.82 17.05 -4.91
N PRO A 83 13.01 17.33 -5.48
CA PRO A 83 13.37 16.81 -6.79
C PRO A 83 13.44 15.28 -6.78
N LEU A 84 12.52 14.62 -7.46
CA LEU A 84 12.43 13.16 -7.56
C LEU A 84 12.92 12.68 -8.94
N LYS A 85 13.68 11.59 -8.96
CA LYS A 85 14.09 10.90 -10.20
C LYS A 85 13.05 9.84 -10.56
N LEU A 86 12.10 10.22 -11.42
CA LEU A 86 10.91 9.42 -11.70
C LEU A 86 11.03 8.63 -13.01
N THR A 87 10.64 7.37 -12.97
CA THR A 87 10.66 6.44 -14.11
C THR A 87 9.30 5.76 -14.22
N GLN A 88 8.72 5.75 -15.43
CA GLN A 88 7.57 4.90 -15.70
C GLN A 88 8.04 3.48 -16.02
N GLY A 89 7.48 2.46 -15.34
CA GLY A 89 7.91 1.08 -15.53
C GLY A 89 7.11 0.08 -14.70
N THR A 90 7.50 -1.20 -14.79
CA THR A 90 6.86 -2.30 -14.07
C THR A 90 7.76 -2.79 -12.93
N ALA A 91 7.13 -3.20 -11.82
CA ALA A 91 7.84 -3.74 -10.66
C ALA A 91 8.59 -5.06 -10.96
N THR A 92 8.11 -5.82 -11.96
CA THR A 92 8.66 -7.12 -12.32
C THR A 92 9.88 -7.06 -13.25
N ARG A 93 10.23 -5.86 -13.73
CA ARG A 93 11.40 -5.60 -14.55
C ARG A 93 11.89 -4.17 -14.32
N LEU A 94 12.76 -4.00 -13.32
CA LEU A 94 13.26 -2.69 -12.93
C LEU A 94 14.33 -2.18 -13.92
N PRO A 95 14.16 -0.97 -14.49
CA PRO A 95 15.08 -0.42 -15.51
C PRO A 95 16.34 0.20 -14.89
N TYR A 96 16.89 -0.46 -13.87
CA TYR A 96 18.08 0.00 -13.16
C TYR A 96 19.18 -1.08 -13.20
N GLN A 97 20.42 -0.65 -13.08
CA GLN A 97 21.57 -1.54 -12.98
C GLN A 97 21.54 -2.33 -11.66
N ALA A 98 22.21 -3.46 -11.63
CA ALA A 98 22.43 -4.18 -10.38
C ALA A 98 23.20 -3.29 -9.38
N GLU A 99 22.95 -3.50 -8.10
CA GLU A 99 23.68 -2.86 -7.00
C GLU A 99 23.68 -1.32 -7.05
N SER A 100 22.51 -0.74 -7.36
CA SER A 100 22.32 0.70 -7.49
C SER A 100 21.78 1.38 -6.23
N PHE A 101 21.03 0.65 -5.39
CA PHE A 101 20.28 1.22 -4.28
C PHE A 101 20.68 0.64 -2.93
N ASP A 102 20.62 1.47 -1.90
CA ASP A 102 20.85 1.06 -0.50
C ASP A 102 19.53 0.65 0.17
N LEU A 103 18.41 1.25 -0.25
CA LEU A 103 17.06 0.90 0.19
C LEU A 103 16.12 0.83 -1.02
N LEU A 104 15.35 -0.26 -1.11
CA LEU A 104 14.21 -0.38 -2.00
C LEU A 104 12.97 -0.68 -1.16
N TYR A 105 11.90 0.04 -1.40
CA TYR A 105 10.65 -0.20 -0.68
C TYR A 105 9.43 -0.02 -1.57
N CYS A 106 8.29 -0.52 -1.09
CA CYS A 106 6.97 -0.16 -1.59
C CYS A 106 6.00 -0.01 -0.41
N VAL A 107 5.08 0.95 -0.51
CA VAL A 107 4.03 1.20 0.47
C VAL A 107 2.68 1.05 -0.20
N ASP A 108 1.84 0.16 0.33
CA ASP A 108 0.47 -0.12 -0.16
C ASP A 108 0.39 -0.35 -1.69
N ALA A 109 1.43 -0.96 -2.29
CA ALA A 109 1.55 -1.11 -3.74
C ALA A 109 1.73 -2.57 -4.22
N ILE A 110 2.25 -3.48 -3.39
CA ILE A 110 2.63 -4.84 -3.81
C ILE A 110 1.50 -5.62 -4.48
N HIS A 111 0.26 -5.40 -4.07
CA HIS A 111 -0.92 -6.07 -4.62
C HIS A 111 -1.24 -5.69 -6.09
N HIS A 112 -0.51 -4.73 -6.65
CA HIS A 112 -0.60 -4.34 -8.05
C HIS A 112 0.49 -4.96 -8.93
N PHE A 113 1.51 -5.61 -8.35
CA PHE A 113 2.70 -6.02 -9.09
C PHE A 113 2.51 -7.33 -9.89
N GLY A 114 1.45 -8.08 -9.63
CA GLY A 114 1.16 -9.35 -10.32
C GLY A 114 2.12 -10.47 -9.91
N ASP A 115 3.31 -10.54 -10.50
CA ASP A 115 4.34 -11.51 -10.10
C ASP A 115 5.22 -10.98 -8.96
N HIS A 116 4.80 -11.25 -7.72
CA HIS A 116 5.50 -10.82 -6.52
C HIS A 116 6.92 -11.42 -6.41
N ALA A 117 7.09 -12.68 -6.86
CA ALA A 117 8.40 -13.32 -6.83
C ALA A 117 9.38 -12.66 -7.83
N ALA A 118 8.90 -12.25 -9.00
CA ALA A 118 9.72 -11.49 -9.95
C ALA A 118 10.11 -10.12 -9.37
N PHE A 119 9.18 -9.42 -8.71
CA PHE A 119 9.49 -8.17 -8.01
C PHE A 119 10.59 -8.37 -6.96
N VAL A 120 10.47 -9.38 -6.10
CA VAL A 120 11.45 -9.66 -5.04
C VAL A 120 12.84 -9.99 -5.64
N ARG A 121 12.91 -10.76 -6.75
CA ARG A 121 14.19 -11.04 -7.45
C ARG A 121 14.79 -9.77 -8.04
N GLU A 122 13.99 -8.91 -8.67
CA GLU A 122 14.46 -7.64 -9.21
C GLU A 122 14.96 -6.69 -8.10
N ALA A 123 14.22 -6.63 -6.97
CA ALA A 123 14.65 -5.88 -5.81
C ALA A 123 16.02 -6.36 -5.29
N PHE A 124 16.20 -7.69 -5.18
CA PHE A 124 17.50 -8.27 -4.80
C PHE A 124 18.61 -7.90 -5.78
N ARG A 125 18.32 -7.93 -7.07
CA ARG A 125 19.31 -7.59 -8.11
C ARG A 125 19.78 -6.14 -8.02
N VAL A 126 18.85 -5.19 -7.85
CA VAL A 126 19.18 -3.75 -7.88
C VAL A 126 19.66 -3.20 -6.54
N LEU A 127 19.48 -3.92 -5.45
CA LEU A 127 20.02 -3.56 -4.15
C LEU A 127 21.53 -3.87 -4.10
N LYS A 128 22.29 -3.01 -3.44
CA LYS A 128 23.70 -3.22 -3.09
C LYS A 128 23.82 -4.29 -2.00
N PRO A 129 24.99 -4.96 -1.87
CA PRO A 129 25.30 -5.68 -0.63
C PRO A 129 25.14 -4.76 0.60
N GLY A 130 24.52 -5.27 1.66
CA GLY A 130 24.13 -4.47 2.84
C GLY A 130 22.86 -3.64 2.67
N GLY A 131 22.27 -3.60 1.49
CA GLY A 131 21.02 -2.89 1.23
C GLY A 131 19.77 -3.66 1.71
N ALA A 132 18.66 -2.95 1.90
CA ALA A 132 17.41 -3.50 2.40
C ALA A 132 16.26 -3.43 1.39
N LEU A 133 15.42 -4.47 1.38
CA LEU A 133 14.07 -4.44 0.81
C LEU A 133 13.05 -4.28 1.95
N ALA A 134 12.11 -3.35 1.82
CA ALA A 134 10.96 -3.22 2.71
C ALA A 134 9.64 -3.21 1.93
N VAL A 135 8.70 -4.07 2.32
CA VAL A 135 7.33 -4.09 1.79
C VAL A 135 6.40 -3.70 2.92
N ILE A 136 5.71 -2.59 2.78
CA ILE A 136 4.81 -2.01 3.78
C ILE A 136 3.38 -2.08 3.26
N GLY A 137 2.47 -2.60 4.07
CA GLY A 137 1.06 -2.71 3.75
C GLY A 137 0.31 -3.61 4.70
N HIS A 138 -0.98 -3.82 4.45
CA HIS A 138 -1.78 -4.75 5.24
C HIS A 138 -1.70 -6.18 4.69
N ASP A 139 -2.07 -7.15 5.52
CA ASP A 139 -2.10 -8.57 5.19
C ASP A 139 -3.51 -9.12 5.45
N PRO A 140 -4.34 -9.31 4.41
CA PRO A 140 -5.71 -9.78 4.58
C PRO A 140 -5.82 -11.23 5.07
N TYR A 141 -4.71 -11.97 5.10
CA TYR A 141 -4.64 -13.33 5.66
C TYR A 141 -4.42 -13.36 7.17
N GLY A 142 -4.18 -12.21 7.80
CA GLY A 142 -3.93 -12.13 9.25
C GLY A 142 -5.20 -12.37 10.07
N ASN A 143 -5.12 -13.16 11.15
CA ASN A 143 -6.23 -13.37 12.08
C ASN A 143 -6.56 -12.09 12.90
N ASP A 144 -5.67 -11.11 12.91
CA ASP A 144 -5.79 -9.82 13.57
C ASP A 144 -6.20 -8.71 12.59
N PHE A 145 -6.85 -9.08 11.48
CA PHE A 145 -7.32 -8.18 10.44
C PHE A 145 -8.83 -8.13 10.42
N SER A 146 -9.40 -6.94 10.64
CA SER A 146 -10.81 -6.66 10.50
C SER A 146 -10.98 -5.39 9.68
N LEU A 147 -11.72 -5.48 8.60
CA LEU A 147 -12.07 -4.36 7.73
C LEU A 147 -13.54 -4.48 7.37
N TYR A 148 -14.36 -3.54 7.86
CA TYR A 148 -15.81 -3.62 7.65
C TYR A 148 -16.23 -3.68 6.18
N PHE A 149 -15.39 -3.24 5.24
CA PHE A 149 -15.67 -3.38 3.80
C PHE A 149 -15.96 -4.82 3.39
N TYR A 150 -15.31 -5.80 4.02
CA TYR A 150 -15.45 -7.21 3.69
C TYR A 150 -16.86 -7.77 4.02
N ASP A 151 -17.54 -7.14 4.99
CA ASP A 151 -18.88 -7.56 5.38
C ASP A 151 -19.97 -6.98 4.45
N TYR A 152 -19.68 -5.84 3.80
CA TYR A 152 -20.68 -5.08 3.05
C TYR A 152 -20.48 -5.11 1.54
N PHE A 153 -19.25 -5.25 1.06
CA PHE A 153 -18.96 -5.24 -0.38
C PHE A 153 -18.56 -6.63 -0.85
N GLU A 154 -19.47 -7.26 -1.60
CA GLU A 154 -19.22 -8.61 -2.15
C GLU A 154 -17.94 -8.67 -2.98
N THR A 155 -17.26 -9.81 -2.93
CA THR A 155 -16.01 -10.10 -3.67
C THR A 155 -14.78 -9.30 -3.30
N VAL A 156 -14.90 -8.29 -2.40
CA VAL A 156 -13.74 -7.46 -2.03
C VAL A 156 -12.70 -8.31 -1.28
N TYR A 157 -13.12 -9.10 -0.31
CA TYR A 157 -12.22 -9.98 0.44
C TYR A 157 -11.52 -11.01 -0.45
N GLU A 158 -12.28 -11.73 -1.29
CA GLU A 158 -11.74 -12.72 -2.22
C GLU A 158 -10.80 -12.10 -3.25
N THR A 159 -11.08 -10.87 -3.65
CA THR A 159 -10.22 -10.12 -4.57
C THR A 159 -8.91 -9.74 -3.91
N ASP A 160 -8.94 -9.30 -2.66
CA ASP A 160 -7.74 -8.99 -1.90
C ASP A 160 -6.89 -10.24 -1.63
N LEU A 161 -7.50 -11.38 -1.26
CA LEU A 161 -6.78 -12.65 -1.11
C LEU A 161 -6.04 -13.10 -2.39
N LYS A 162 -6.55 -12.74 -3.58
CA LYS A 162 -5.88 -13.04 -4.86
C LYS A 162 -4.75 -12.08 -5.20
N ARG A 163 -4.80 -10.84 -4.70
CA ARG A 163 -3.88 -9.76 -5.05
C ARG A 163 -2.73 -9.60 -4.08
N TYR A 164 -2.99 -9.81 -2.79
CA TYR A 164 -1.99 -9.65 -1.75
C TYR A 164 -1.23 -10.95 -1.50
N PRO A 165 0.10 -10.92 -1.41
CA PRO A 165 0.83 -12.04 -0.82
C PRO A 165 0.63 -12.02 0.71
N SER A 166 0.46 -13.18 1.35
CA SER A 166 0.55 -13.23 2.81
C SER A 166 1.96 -12.86 3.29
N SER A 167 2.07 -12.39 4.53
CA SER A 167 3.38 -12.11 5.15
C SER A 167 4.32 -13.32 5.10
N SER A 168 3.79 -14.54 5.28
CA SER A 168 4.58 -15.78 5.21
C SER A 168 5.06 -16.07 3.79
N ALA A 169 4.20 -15.90 2.78
CA ALA A 169 4.57 -16.10 1.39
C ALA A 169 5.64 -15.08 0.95
N LEU A 170 5.51 -13.82 1.36
CA LEU A 170 6.49 -12.79 1.04
C LEU A 170 7.86 -13.07 1.68
N LYS A 171 7.88 -13.50 2.96
CA LYS A 171 9.12 -13.92 3.64
C LYS A 171 9.80 -15.08 2.91
N GLU A 172 9.03 -16.06 2.45
CA GLU A 172 9.57 -17.19 1.69
C GLU A 172 10.14 -16.76 0.34
N MET A 173 9.46 -15.86 -0.40
CA MET A 173 9.98 -15.28 -1.64
C MET A 173 11.29 -14.52 -1.42
N MET A 174 11.38 -13.72 -0.34
CA MET A 174 12.62 -13.02 0.02
C MET A 174 13.76 -14.00 0.32
N LYS A 175 13.48 -15.07 1.10
CA LYS A 175 14.46 -16.10 1.42
C LYS A 175 14.97 -16.80 0.15
N GLN A 176 14.07 -17.17 -0.77
CA GLN A 176 14.42 -17.81 -2.04
C GLN A 176 15.24 -16.87 -2.94
N ALA A 177 15.04 -15.56 -2.87
CA ALA A 177 15.84 -14.59 -3.60
C ALA A 177 17.22 -14.34 -2.99
N GLY A 178 17.49 -14.80 -1.77
CA GLY A 178 18.78 -14.67 -1.08
C GLY A 178 18.84 -13.61 0.02
N PHE A 179 17.72 -12.97 0.35
CA PHE A 179 17.67 -12.05 1.49
C PHE A 179 17.89 -12.78 2.82
N GLN A 180 18.56 -12.10 3.75
CA GLN A 180 18.81 -12.55 5.12
C GLN A 180 18.17 -11.58 6.12
N ASN A 181 18.19 -11.95 7.41
CA ASN A 181 17.61 -11.13 8.49
C ASN A 181 16.18 -10.67 8.17
N ILE A 182 15.35 -11.63 7.70
CA ILE A 182 13.99 -11.31 7.25
C ILE A 182 13.07 -11.18 8.46
N GLU A 183 12.55 -9.98 8.67
CA GLU A 183 11.70 -9.63 9.80
C GLU A 183 10.28 -9.27 9.35
N ARG A 184 9.35 -9.32 10.31
CA ARG A 184 8.00 -8.77 10.19
C ARG A 184 7.74 -7.87 11.39
N LEU A 185 7.48 -6.62 11.13
CA LEU A 185 7.18 -5.58 12.12
C LEU A 185 5.76 -5.08 11.95
N ASN A 186 5.06 -4.83 13.03
CA ASN A 186 3.83 -4.06 13.03
C ASN A 186 4.23 -2.58 13.14
N VAL A 187 3.94 -1.79 12.11
CA VAL A 187 4.45 -0.41 12.00
C VAL A 187 3.39 0.65 12.16
N GLU A 188 2.11 0.28 12.04
CA GLU A 188 1.01 1.22 12.28
C GLU A 188 -0.25 0.44 12.64
N HIS A 189 -0.96 0.88 13.68
CA HIS A 189 -2.26 0.33 14.05
C HIS A 189 -3.37 1.18 13.46
N VAL A 190 -4.12 0.63 12.52
CA VAL A 190 -5.31 1.27 11.96
C VAL A 190 -6.51 0.83 12.77
N LEU A 191 -7.07 1.76 13.54
CA LEU A 191 -8.31 1.57 14.28
C LEU A 191 -9.27 2.71 13.97
N SER A 192 -10.34 2.39 13.26
CA SER A 192 -11.44 3.33 13.03
C SER A 192 -12.78 2.68 13.38
N ILE A 193 -13.63 3.44 14.07
CA ILE A 193 -14.95 3.00 14.51
C ILE A 193 -15.95 4.08 14.13
N TYR A 194 -16.87 3.73 13.23
CA TYR A 194 -17.99 4.60 12.86
C TYR A 194 -19.28 4.07 13.48
N LYS A 195 -20.14 4.97 13.96
CA LYS A 195 -21.41 4.65 14.59
C LYS A 195 -22.55 5.20 13.75
N GLY A 196 -23.50 4.32 13.39
CA GLY A 196 -24.66 4.69 12.60
C GLY A 196 -24.26 5.35 11.27
N GLU A 197 -24.91 6.47 10.93
CA GLU A 197 -24.69 7.19 9.67
C GLU A 197 -23.28 7.80 9.51
N GLN A 198 -22.50 7.87 10.57
CA GLN A 198 -21.12 8.39 10.49
C GLN A 198 -20.26 7.61 9.49
N VAL A 199 -20.55 6.31 9.29
CA VAL A 199 -19.83 5.48 8.32
C VAL A 199 -19.89 6.03 6.90
N LEU A 200 -20.98 6.72 6.52
CA LEU A 200 -21.14 7.30 5.18
C LEU A 200 -20.22 8.52 4.96
N SER A 201 -19.62 9.05 6.01
CA SER A 201 -18.62 10.12 5.94
C SER A 201 -17.17 9.61 5.94
N ASP A 202 -16.95 8.29 6.05
CA ASP A 202 -15.62 7.71 5.92
C ASP A 202 -15.02 8.08 4.54
N PRO A 203 -13.87 8.77 4.48
CA PRO A 203 -13.25 9.14 3.21
C PRO A 203 -12.88 7.91 2.37
N PHE A 204 -12.64 6.76 3.00
CA PHE A 204 -12.24 5.52 2.32
C PHE A 204 -13.41 4.71 1.74
N ILE A 205 -14.67 5.02 2.11
CA ILE A 205 -15.85 4.32 1.55
C ILE A 205 -16.20 4.78 0.14
N LYS A 206 -15.68 5.91 -0.34
CA LYS A 206 -15.96 6.40 -1.70
C LYS A 206 -15.47 5.39 -2.74
N HIS A 207 -16.22 5.21 -3.82
CA HIS A 207 -15.95 4.19 -4.85
C HIS A 207 -14.48 4.18 -5.33
N ASN A 208 -13.89 5.35 -5.56
CA ASN A 208 -12.52 5.49 -6.07
C ASN A 208 -11.47 5.79 -4.97
N ALA A 209 -11.83 5.67 -3.69
CA ALA A 209 -10.91 6.00 -2.60
C ALA A 209 -9.88 4.90 -2.33
N THR A 210 -10.24 3.65 -2.54
CA THR A 210 -9.36 2.49 -2.37
C THR A 210 -9.41 1.60 -3.60
N SER A 211 -8.32 0.85 -3.85
CA SER A 211 -8.29 -0.08 -4.99
C SER A 211 -9.27 -1.23 -4.82
N GLN A 212 -9.67 -1.56 -3.60
CA GLN A 212 -10.66 -2.59 -3.33
C GLN A 212 -12.03 -2.20 -3.88
N LEU A 213 -12.50 -1.01 -3.54
CA LEU A 213 -13.82 -0.53 -3.97
C LEU A 213 -13.82 -0.10 -5.44
N ALA A 214 -12.72 0.49 -5.92
CA ALA A 214 -12.59 0.95 -7.31
C ALA A 214 -12.62 -0.19 -8.35
N LEU A 215 -12.41 -1.44 -7.93
CA LEU A 215 -12.53 -2.62 -8.80
C LEU A 215 -13.97 -3.15 -8.91
N LEU A 216 -14.90 -2.66 -8.08
CA LEU A 216 -16.31 -3.04 -8.16
C LEU A 216 -16.99 -2.33 -9.33
N SER A 217 -18.00 -2.99 -9.92
CA SER A 217 -18.95 -2.27 -10.76
C SER A 217 -19.75 -1.27 -9.93
N GLU A 218 -20.28 -0.23 -10.57
CA GLU A 218 -21.16 0.74 -9.90
C GLU A 218 -22.32 0.06 -9.18
N GLU A 219 -22.93 -0.96 -9.82
CA GLU A 219 -24.02 -1.74 -9.25
C GLU A 219 -23.60 -2.47 -7.96
N MET A 220 -22.44 -3.14 -7.96
CA MET A 220 -21.92 -3.86 -6.79
C MET A 220 -21.56 -2.88 -5.66
N TYR A 221 -20.96 -1.75 -6.01
CA TYR A 221 -20.64 -0.71 -5.05
C TYR A 221 -21.90 -0.14 -4.40
N GLN A 222 -22.91 0.24 -5.18
CA GLN A 222 -24.16 0.76 -4.67
C GLN A 222 -24.92 -0.28 -3.81
N ALA A 223 -24.87 -1.56 -4.18
CA ALA A 223 -25.44 -2.63 -3.36
C ALA A 223 -24.77 -2.71 -1.98
N GLY A 224 -23.44 -2.53 -1.89
CA GLY A 224 -22.73 -2.45 -0.63
C GLY A 224 -23.14 -1.25 0.24
N ILE A 225 -23.26 -0.08 -0.37
CA ILE A 225 -23.75 1.13 0.30
C ILE A 225 -25.18 0.94 0.85
N GLU A 226 -26.06 0.32 0.07
CA GLU A 226 -27.44 0.07 0.53
C GLU A 226 -27.50 -0.95 1.69
N ARG A 227 -26.61 -1.96 1.74
CA ARG A 227 -26.48 -2.86 2.91
C ARG A 227 -26.06 -2.09 4.16
N ILE A 228 -25.08 -1.20 4.06
CA ILE A 228 -24.66 -0.34 5.17
C ILE A 228 -25.85 0.48 5.68
N LYS A 229 -26.57 1.17 4.78
CA LYS A 229 -27.76 1.95 5.13
C LYS A 229 -28.87 1.10 5.75
N ALA A 230 -29.06 -0.12 5.27
CA ALA A 230 -30.06 -1.04 5.81
C ALA A 230 -29.72 -1.44 7.25
N ASP A 231 -28.44 -1.72 7.56
CA ASP A 231 -28.00 -2.04 8.91
C ASP A 231 -28.14 -0.85 9.86
N VAL A 232 -27.82 0.36 9.38
CA VAL A 232 -28.06 1.59 10.15
C VAL A 232 -29.54 1.73 10.50
N ARG A 233 -30.46 1.59 9.51
CA ARG A 233 -31.90 1.70 9.74
C ARG A 233 -32.40 0.62 10.70
N ARG A 234 -31.92 -0.63 10.56
CA ARG A 234 -32.31 -1.74 11.43
C ARG A 234 -31.89 -1.49 12.89
N ALA A 235 -30.66 -1.03 13.12
CA ALA A 235 -30.20 -0.69 14.46
C ALA A 235 -31.02 0.45 15.06
N GLN A 236 -31.30 1.52 14.31
CA GLN A 236 -32.13 2.64 14.75
C GLN A 236 -33.55 2.18 15.16
N SER A 237 -34.17 1.28 14.40
CA SER A 237 -35.50 0.77 14.74
C SER A 237 -35.55 -0.05 16.04
N ASN A 238 -34.38 -0.58 16.46
CA ASN A 238 -34.22 -1.31 17.72
C ASN A 238 -33.69 -0.43 18.87
N ASN A 239 -33.60 0.89 18.69
CA ASN A 239 -32.92 1.82 19.60
C ASN A 239 -31.44 1.47 19.87
N GLU A 240 -30.76 0.92 18.86
CA GLU A 240 -29.34 0.56 18.87
C GLU A 240 -28.57 1.41 17.88
N GLN A 241 -27.23 1.31 17.93
CA GLN A 241 -26.35 1.90 16.91
C GLN A 241 -25.58 0.82 16.18
N ALA A 242 -25.67 0.80 14.85
CA ALA A 242 -24.79 -0.03 14.03
C ALA A 242 -23.32 0.44 14.21
N ILE A 243 -22.39 -0.52 14.32
CA ILE A 243 -20.96 -0.24 14.50
C ILE A 243 -20.19 -0.81 13.32
N PHE A 244 -19.40 0.04 12.68
CA PHE A 244 -18.54 -0.31 11.56
C PHE A 244 -17.08 -0.13 12.00
N LYS A 245 -16.34 -1.24 12.04
CA LYS A 245 -14.99 -1.25 12.61
C LYS A 245 -13.97 -1.66 11.55
N SER A 246 -12.89 -0.89 11.46
CA SER A 246 -11.64 -1.34 10.87
C SER A 246 -10.59 -1.42 11.97
N ASP A 247 -9.95 -2.58 12.11
CA ASP A 247 -8.98 -2.86 13.16
C ASP A 247 -7.93 -3.82 12.63
N PHE A 248 -6.76 -3.29 12.26
CA PHE A 248 -5.68 -4.09 11.72
C PHE A 248 -4.33 -3.39 11.85
N TRP A 249 -3.27 -4.18 11.75
CA TRP A 249 -1.92 -3.67 11.69
C TRP A 249 -1.43 -3.56 10.25
N VAL A 250 -0.88 -2.39 9.90
CA VAL A 250 0.01 -2.26 8.76
C VAL A 250 1.34 -2.89 9.14
N ARG A 251 1.88 -3.71 8.28
CA ARG A 251 3.10 -4.48 8.50
C ARG A 251 4.19 -4.05 7.56
N MET A 252 5.42 -4.06 8.07
CA MET A 252 6.64 -4.00 7.28
C MET A 252 7.25 -5.39 7.25
N ILE A 253 7.41 -5.98 6.07
CA ILE A 253 8.24 -7.16 5.85
C ILE A 253 9.54 -6.65 5.23
N MET A 254 10.64 -6.83 5.94
CA MET A 254 11.95 -6.37 5.48
C MET A 254 12.96 -7.50 5.41
N GLY A 255 13.99 -7.36 4.58
CA GLY A 255 15.11 -8.29 4.49
C GLY A 255 16.34 -7.59 3.94
N MET A 256 17.51 -8.06 4.34
CA MET A 256 18.82 -7.52 3.98
C MET A 256 19.46 -8.35 2.87
N LYS A 257 20.03 -7.69 1.86
CA LYS A 257 20.93 -8.35 0.91
C LYS A 257 22.30 -8.51 1.57
N PRO A 258 22.84 -9.75 1.66
CA PRO A 258 24.14 -10.01 2.28
C PRO A 258 25.31 -9.36 1.52
#